data_ef6dcd498e22be250a4e2e89d0a2bdca
#
_entry.id   ef6dcd498e22be250a4e2e89d0a2bdca
#
_cell.length_a   1.000
_cell.length_b   1.000
_cell.length_c   1.000
_cell.angle_alpha   90.00
_cell.angle_beta   90.00
_cell.angle_gamma   90.00
#
_symmetry.space_group_name_H-M   'P 1'
#
loop_
_entity.id
_entity.type
_entity.pdbx_description
1 polymer ?
#
loop_
_entity_poly.entity_id
_entity_poly.type
_entity_poly.pdbx_seq_one_letter_code
_entity_poly.pdbx_strand_id
1 'polypeptide(L)'
;MLPPLKTSKAGLRQATETLAAELARPGDAMPAWDALQWQLAAAAAVAHGVSPLLCRYSLWADPAWRAFLAAQREHVAQRHHRIAALLQDIDQEARAAELAVVPLKGSALHALGLYAPGDRPMADIDLLVRDEDAERTCGLLRKLGYVEAFAHWKHRVFKPAHDSPVAGLGEHRDTPINIEVHTRIQERLPIAAVDITGRIFPAEPHPGLNPYPSNGALMNHLLLHAAGNIRSRSLRLLHLNDISLLATRMTARDWNVLWDAHADGAPWWALPPLWLVQRYYRNTVPQAVLKRLRADCPILLRLLSR
;
A
#
# COMPACT_ATOMS: atom_id res chain seq x y z
N MET A 1 16.75 2.68 -29.86
CA MET A 1 16.95 1.21 -29.65
C MET A 1 16.83 0.93 -28.18
N LEU A 2 16.05 -0.08 -27.76
CA LEU A 2 15.95 -0.46 -26.36
C LEU A 2 17.25 -1.12 -25.86
N PRO A 3 17.72 -0.84 -24.64
CA PRO A 3 18.92 -1.45 -24.11
C PRO A 3 18.73 -2.96 -23.89
N PRO A 4 19.81 -3.76 -23.83
CA PRO A 4 19.72 -5.19 -23.54
C PRO A 4 19.01 -5.45 -22.22
N LEU A 5 18.20 -6.52 -22.15
CA LEU A 5 17.40 -6.85 -20.96
C LEU A 5 18.24 -6.96 -19.68
N LYS A 6 19.45 -7.52 -19.77
CA LYS A 6 20.38 -7.62 -18.63
C LYS A 6 20.77 -6.25 -18.09
N THR A 7 21.07 -5.31 -18.98
CA THR A 7 21.42 -3.91 -18.62
C THR A 7 20.23 -3.20 -17.98
N SER A 8 19.03 -3.34 -18.58
CA SER A 8 17.79 -2.75 -18.03
C SER A 8 17.47 -3.28 -16.62
N LYS A 9 17.59 -4.61 -16.40
CA LYS A 9 17.36 -5.22 -15.08
C LYS A 9 18.36 -4.72 -14.04
N ALA A 10 19.66 -4.66 -14.39
CA ALA A 10 20.69 -4.17 -13.48
C ALA A 10 20.47 -2.69 -13.14
N GLY A 11 20.18 -1.87 -14.14
CA GLY A 11 19.90 -0.45 -13.96
C GLY A 11 18.63 -0.19 -13.13
N LEU A 12 17.54 -0.91 -13.37
CA LEU A 12 16.31 -0.80 -12.53
C LEU A 12 16.58 -1.19 -11.08
N ARG A 13 17.36 -2.26 -10.84
CA ARG A 13 17.74 -2.64 -9.48
C ARG A 13 18.57 -1.56 -8.80
N GLN A 14 19.59 -1.03 -9.47
CA GLN A 14 20.41 0.05 -8.95
C GLN A 14 19.57 1.30 -8.66
N ALA A 15 18.73 1.72 -9.60
CA ALA A 15 17.82 2.84 -9.41
C ALA A 15 16.90 2.62 -8.19
N THR A 16 16.28 1.44 -8.06
CA THR A 16 15.42 1.12 -6.91
C THR A 16 16.16 1.25 -5.58
N GLU A 17 17.37 0.70 -5.45
CA GLU A 17 18.18 0.80 -4.21
C GLU A 17 18.55 2.27 -3.91
N THR A 18 18.92 3.04 -4.93
CA THR A 18 19.28 4.46 -4.76
C THR A 18 18.06 5.29 -4.36
N LEU A 19 16.89 5.08 -5.00
CA LEU A 19 15.64 5.75 -4.65
C LEU A 19 15.16 5.38 -3.24
N ALA A 20 15.32 4.11 -2.83
CA ALA A 20 14.99 3.67 -1.48
C ALA A 20 15.87 4.36 -0.42
N ALA A 21 17.17 4.52 -0.71
CA ALA A 21 18.10 5.22 0.17
C ALA A 21 17.77 6.72 0.25
N GLU A 22 17.48 7.37 -0.89
CA GLU A 22 17.10 8.78 -0.95
C GLU A 22 15.78 9.03 -0.22
N LEU A 23 14.77 8.18 -0.41
CA LEU A 23 13.48 8.32 0.27
C LEU A 23 13.61 8.20 1.79
N ALA A 24 14.47 7.30 2.26
CA ALA A 24 14.65 7.06 3.69
C ALA A 24 15.57 8.09 4.37
N ARG A 25 16.52 8.63 3.62
CA ARG A 25 17.53 9.60 4.11
C ARG A 25 17.94 10.51 2.96
N PRO A 26 17.12 11.56 2.70
CA PRO A 26 17.42 12.53 1.65
C PRO A 26 18.82 13.13 1.81
N GLY A 27 19.54 13.24 0.71
CA GLY A 27 20.91 13.76 0.68
C GLY A 27 21.12 14.70 -0.50
N ASP A 28 22.08 15.64 -0.35
CA ASP A 28 22.41 16.63 -1.38
C ASP A 28 23.18 16.03 -2.56
N ALA A 29 23.79 14.87 -2.36
CA ALA A 29 24.61 14.21 -3.38
C ALA A 29 23.71 13.58 -4.45
N MET A 30 23.55 14.30 -5.55
CA MET A 30 22.84 13.81 -6.74
C MET A 30 23.68 12.72 -7.41
N PRO A 31 23.08 11.60 -7.83
CA PRO A 31 23.80 10.55 -8.55
C PRO A 31 24.27 11.04 -9.91
N ALA A 32 25.50 10.68 -10.28
CA ALA A 32 26.07 10.97 -11.60
C ALA A 32 25.51 9.97 -12.64
N TRP A 33 24.23 10.08 -12.95
CA TRP A 33 23.53 9.21 -13.89
C TRP A 33 23.53 9.74 -15.31
N ASP A 34 23.68 8.85 -16.28
CA ASP A 34 23.43 9.14 -17.68
C ASP A 34 21.93 9.21 -18.00
N ALA A 35 21.59 9.57 -19.24
CA ALA A 35 20.18 9.72 -19.67
C ALA A 35 19.37 8.43 -19.52
N LEU A 36 19.97 7.24 -19.76
CA LEU A 36 19.30 5.96 -19.60
C LEU A 36 19.03 5.67 -18.12
N GLN A 37 20.00 5.95 -17.24
CA GLN A 37 19.86 5.73 -15.80
C GLN A 37 18.76 6.62 -15.20
N TRP A 38 18.64 7.87 -15.64
CA TRP A 38 17.52 8.75 -15.26
C TRP A 38 16.16 8.23 -15.74
N GLN A 39 16.08 7.69 -16.97
CA GLN A 39 14.84 7.06 -17.47
C GLN A 39 14.48 5.83 -16.63
N LEU A 40 15.44 4.99 -16.28
CA LEU A 40 15.22 3.83 -15.42
C LEU A 40 14.83 4.23 -13.99
N ALA A 41 15.37 5.34 -13.47
CA ALA A 41 14.98 5.90 -12.19
C ALA A 41 13.53 6.40 -12.21
N ALA A 42 13.11 7.09 -13.28
CA ALA A 42 11.72 7.51 -13.45
C ALA A 42 10.77 6.30 -13.51
N ALA A 43 11.12 5.27 -14.29
CA ALA A 43 10.36 4.04 -14.37
C ALA A 43 10.29 3.30 -13.01
N ALA A 44 11.40 3.25 -12.26
CA ALA A 44 11.45 2.65 -10.93
C ALA A 44 10.59 3.45 -9.92
N ALA A 45 10.69 4.78 -9.93
CA ALA A 45 9.92 5.65 -9.04
C ALA A 45 8.41 5.47 -9.24
N VAL A 46 7.97 5.36 -10.49
CA VAL A 46 6.57 5.07 -10.85
C VAL A 46 6.17 3.67 -10.43
N ALA A 47 6.93 2.65 -10.84
CA ALA A 47 6.58 1.24 -10.55
C ALA A 47 6.49 0.98 -9.03
N HIS A 48 7.33 1.66 -8.24
CA HIS A 48 7.32 1.58 -6.78
C HIS A 48 6.34 2.56 -6.10
N GLY A 49 5.64 3.43 -6.86
CA GLY A 49 4.65 4.37 -6.34
C GLY A 49 5.24 5.49 -5.48
N VAL A 50 6.51 5.86 -5.68
CA VAL A 50 7.22 6.79 -4.79
C VAL A 50 7.57 8.12 -5.45
N SER A 51 7.20 8.35 -6.71
CA SER A 51 7.46 9.61 -7.41
C SER A 51 6.96 10.84 -6.64
N PRO A 52 5.73 10.86 -6.08
CA PRO A 52 5.26 12.01 -5.31
C PRO A 52 6.01 12.22 -4.00
N LEU A 53 6.41 11.13 -3.35
CA LEU A 53 7.20 11.20 -2.11
C LEU A 53 8.60 11.76 -2.38
N LEU A 54 9.24 11.33 -3.47
CA LEU A 54 10.51 11.89 -3.90
C LEU A 54 10.38 13.37 -4.26
N CYS A 55 9.27 13.80 -4.87
CA CYS A 55 9.00 15.23 -5.08
C CYS A 55 9.04 16.04 -3.77
N ARG A 56 8.53 15.46 -2.69
CA ARG A 56 8.46 16.12 -1.39
C ARG A 56 9.77 16.08 -0.61
N TYR A 57 10.48 14.96 -0.65
CA TYR A 57 11.58 14.70 0.28
C TYR A 57 12.96 14.76 -0.37
N SER A 58 13.10 14.44 -1.67
CA SER A 58 14.41 14.42 -2.33
C SER A 58 14.98 15.82 -2.51
N LEU A 59 16.27 15.95 -2.25
CA LEU A 59 17.03 17.19 -2.41
C LEU A 59 17.73 17.29 -3.78
N TRP A 60 17.64 16.27 -4.63
CA TRP A 60 18.27 16.26 -5.95
C TRP A 60 17.71 17.37 -6.86
N ALA A 61 18.62 18.17 -7.42
CA ALA A 61 18.31 19.43 -8.10
C ALA A 61 18.23 19.33 -9.63
N ASP A 62 18.30 18.12 -10.24
CA ASP A 62 18.15 17.98 -11.68
C ASP A 62 16.80 18.54 -12.15
N PRO A 63 16.77 19.51 -13.11
CA PRO A 63 15.54 20.19 -13.50
C PRO A 63 14.50 19.28 -14.16
N ALA A 64 14.93 18.32 -15.00
CA ALA A 64 14.03 17.39 -15.67
C ALA A 64 13.41 16.39 -14.69
N TRP A 65 14.22 15.90 -13.76
CA TRP A 65 13.77 15.05 -12.67
C TRP A 65 12.74 15.75 -11.78
N ARG A 66 13.02 16.98 -11.36
CA ARG A 66 12.10 17.77 -10.53
C ARG A 66 10.79 18.06 -11.25
N ALA A 67 10.84 18.42 -12.53
CA ALA A 67 9.64 18.64 -13.35
C ALA A 67 8.79 17.37 -13.47
N PHE A 68 9.42 16.21 -13.70
CA PHE A 68 8.75 14.91 -13.75
C PHE A 68 8.07 14.58 -12.42
N LEU A 69 8.78 14.70 -11.29
CA LEU A 69 8.24 14.42 -9.97
C LEU A 69 7.08 15.36 -9.61
N ALA A 70 7.19 16.64 -9.94
CA ALA A 70 6.14 17.63 -9.69
C ALA A 70 4.86 17.32 -10.47
N ALA A 71 4.98 16.94 -11.76
CA ALA A 71 3.85 16.50 -12.58
C ALA A 71 3.16 15.25 -11.97
N GLN A 72 3.93 14.26 -11.53
CA GLN A 72 3.39 13.07 -10.89
C GLN A 72 2.63 13.40 -9.60
N ARG A 73 3.19 14.28 -8.77
CA ARG A 73 2.57 14.71 -7.52
C ARG A 73 1.26 15.46 -7.75
N GLU A 74 1.21 16.33 -8.77
CA GLU A 74 0.00 17.06 -9.15
C GLU A 74 -1.11 16.10 -9.61
N HIS A 75 -0.80 15.11 -10.45
CA HIS A 75 -1.75 14.09 -10.87
C HIS A 75 -2.29 13.28 -9.67
N VAL A 76 -1.41 12.92 -8.74
CA VAL A 76 -1.83 12.20 -7.53
C VAL A 76 -2.71 13.07 -6.63
N ALA A 77 -2.43 14.37 -6.50
CA ALA A 77 -3.26 15.30 -5.74
C ALA A 77 -4.69 15.39 -6.31
N GLN A 78 -4.80 15.51 -7.64
CA GLN A 78 -6.10 15.56 -8.30
C GLN A 78 -6.85 14.23 -8.19
N ARG A 79 -6.16 13.09 -8.30
CA ARG A 79 -6.77 11.77 -8.04
C ARG A 79 -7.23 11.63 -6.59
N HIS A 80 -6.45 12.13 -5.63
CA HIS A 80 -6.82 12.10 -4.22
C HIS A 80 -8.18 12.77 -3.97
N HIS A 81 -8.43 13.94 -4.57
CA HIS A 81 -9.72 14.62 -4.45
C HIS A 81 -10.88 13.79 -5.03
N ARG A 82 -10.66 13.15 -6.18
CA ARG A 82 -11.67 12.25 -6.78
C ARG A 82 -11.94 11.02 -5.90
N ILE A 83 -10.90 10.42 -5.33
CA ILE A 83 -11.02 9.28 -4.42
C ILE A 83 -11.74 9.69 -3.14
N ALA A 84 -11.44 10.87 -2.60
CA ALA A 84 -12.11 11.38 -1.40
C ALA A 84 -13.61 11.63 -1.64
N ALA A 85 -13.99 12.22 -2.78
CA ALA A 85 -15.38 12.39 -3.17
C ALA A 85 -16.10 11.04 -3.32
N LEU A 86 -15.47 10.09 -4.03
CA LEU A 86 -16.06 8.74 -4.19
C LEU A 86 -16.22 8.00 -2.86
N LEU A 87 -15.29 8.14 -1.92
CA LEU A 87 -15.43 7.58 -0.57
C LEU A 87 -16.60 8.24 0.20
N GLN A 88 -16.86 9.53 0.00
CA GLN A 88 -18.04 10.22 0.58
C GLN A 88 -19.34 9.68 -0.01
N ASP A 89 -19.40 9.47 -1.34
CA ASP A 89 -20.56 8.88 -2.00
C ASP A 89 -20.82 7.44 -1.48
N ILE A 90 -19.76 6.64 -1.33
CA ILE A 90 -19.85 5.29 -0.76
C ILE A 90 -20.32 5.34 0.70
N ASP A 91 -19.84 6.28 1.51
CA ASP A 91 -20.29 6.45 2.91
C ASP A 91 -21.79 6.76 2.98
N GLN A 92 -22.25 7.70 2.17
CA GLN A 92 -23.65 8.12 2.13
C GLN A 92 -24.57 6.95 1.71
N GLU A 93 -24.23 6.24 0.64
CA GLU A 93 -25.01 5.11 0.15
C GLU A 93 -24.98 3.92 1.14
N ALA A 94 -23.82 3.67 1.76
CA ALA A 94 -23.69 2.62 2.76
C ALA A 94 -24.50 2.92 4.02
N ARG A 95 -24.57 4.18 4.48
CA ARG A 95 -25.45 4.62 5.58
C ARG A 95 -26.92 4.42 5.23
N ALA A 96 -27.34 4.84 4.04
CA ALA A 96 -28.72 4.69 3.58
C ALA A 96 -29.14 3.21 3.45
N ALA A 97 -28.18 2.33 3.14
CA ALA A 97 -28.40 0.89 3.02
C ALA A 97 -28.16 0.11 4.34
N GLU A 98 -27.83 0.79 5.45
CA GLU A 98 -27.43 0.17 6.72
C GLU A 98 -26.31 -0.87 6.58
N LEU A 99 -25.33 -0.56 5.73
CA LEU A 99 -24.14 -1.37 5.48
C LEU A 99 -22.93 -0.82 6.24
N ALA A 100 -22.18 -1.71 6.90
CA ALA A 100 -20.89 -1.35 7.49
C ALA A 100 -19.75 -1.71 6.55
N VAL A 101 -18.93 -0.72 6.20
CA VAL A 101 -17.82 -0.87 5.26
C VAL A 101 -16.52 -0.36 5.89
N VAL A 102 -15.42 -1.08 5.72
CA VAL A 102 -14.09 -0.64 6.19
C VAL A 102 -13.22 -0.31 4.98
N PRO A 103 -12.87 0.97 4.74
CA PRO A 103 -11.89 1.34 3.73
C PRO A 103 -10.50 0.86 4.15
N LEU A 104 -9.81 0.18 3.25
CA LEU A 104 -8.56 -0.51 3.58
C LEU A 104 -7.32 0.28 3.15
N LYS A 105 -6.15 -0.10 3.69
CA LYS A 105 -4.81 0.31 3.25
C LYS A 105 -4.67 1.83 3.00
N GLY A 106 -4.51 2.25 1.73
CA GLY A 106 -4.30 3.63 1.32
C GLY A 106 -5.37 4.59 1.83
N SER A 107 -6.64 4.21 1.76
CA SER A 107 -7.77 5.02 2.25
C SER A 107 -7.68 5.26 3.76
N ALA A 108 -7.32 4.22 4.54
CA ALA A 108 -7.13 4.33 5.98
C ALA A 108 -5.93 5.21 6.34
N LEU A 109 -4.81 5.09 5.61
CA LEU A 109 -3.61 5.91 5.83
C LEU A 109 -3.87 7.39 5.56
N HIS A 110 -4.66 7.71 4.54
CA HIS A 110 -5.11 9.08 4.28
C HIS A 110 -6.05 9.59 5.37
N ALA A 111 -7.01 8.78 5.82
CA ALA A 111 -7.94 9.14 6.89
C ALA A 111 -7.20 9.43 8.23
N LEU A 112 -6.08 8.74 8.48
CA LEU A 112 -5.21 9.00 9.63
C LEU A 112 -4.33 10.25 9.45
N GLY A 113 -4.36 10.93 8.32
CA GLY A 113 -3.50 12.08 8.04
C GLY A 113 -2.02 11.75 8.01
N LEU A 114 -1.65 10.54 7.59
CA LEU A 114 -0.25 10.14 7.42
C LEU A 114 0.36 10.74 6.15
N TYR A 115 -0.48 11.06 5.18
CA TYR A 115 -0.09 11.64 3.90
C TYR A 115 -0.87 12.91 3.62
N ALA A 116 -0.20 13.92 3.09
CA ALA A 116 -0.88 15.06 2.49
C ALA A 116 -1.48 14.65 1.12
N PRO A 117 -2.51 15.36 0.64
CA PRO A 117 -2.98 15.20 -0.73
C PRO A 117 -1.83 15.29 -1.73
N GLY A 118 -1.73 14.33 -2.64
CA GLY A 118 -0.67 14.27 -3.64
C GLY A 118 0.60 13.51 -3.23
N ASP A 119 0.78 13.14 -1.96
CA ASP A 119 2.01 12.45 -1.53
C ASP A 119 1.98 10.92 -1.77
N ARG A 120 0.80 10.30 -1.72
CA ARG A 120 0.65 8.85 -1.85
C ARG A 120 -0.32 8.47 -2.97
N PRO A 121 0.16 7.81 -4.04
CA PRO A 121 -0.72 7.31 -5.08
C PRO A 121 -1.61 6.17 -4.58
N MET A 122 -2.82 6.11 -5.14
CA MET A 122 -3.79 5.03 -4.94
C MET A 122 -4.33 4.61 -6.30
N ALA A 123 -4.07 3.37 -6.70
CA ALA A 123 -4.57 2.83 -7.96
C ALA A 123 -6.06 2.48 -7.87
N ASP A 124 -6.50 2.04 -6.70
CA ASP A 124 -7.80 1.47 -6.37
C ASP A 124 -8.25 1.89 -4.98
N ILE A 125 -9.53 1.61 -4.69
CA ILE A 125 -10.12 1.68 -3.35
C ILE A 125 -10.44 0.25 -2.93
N ASP A 126 -9.79 -0.23 -1.88
CA ASP A 126 -10.12 -1.50 -1.25
C ASP A 126 -11.17 -1.30 -0.15
N LEU A 127 -12.23 -2.10 -0.16
CA LEU A 127 -13.31 -2.08 0.82
C LEU A 127 -13.47 -3.47 1.44
N LEU A 128 -13.54 -3.57 2.77
CA LEU A 128 -13.90 -4.79 3.47
C LEU A 128 -15.34 -4.70 3.95
N VAL A 129 -16.10 -5.74 3.68
CA VAL A 129 -17.47 -5.91 4.13
C VAL A 129 -17.66 -7.32 4.70
N ARG A 130 -18.78 -7.56 5.41
CA ARG A 130 -19.14 -8.92 5.83
C ARG A 130 -19.56 -9.78 4.64
N ASP A 131 -19.42 -11.10 4.73
CA ASP A 131 -19.83 -12.02 3.66
C ASP A 131 -21.32 -11.85 3.31
N GLU A 132 -22.18 -11.68 4.33
CA GLU A 132 -23.62 -11.47 4.17
C GLU A 132 -23.98 -10.14 3.48
N ASP A 133 -23.12 -9.13 3.55
CA ASP A 133 -23.33 -7.81 2.96
C ASP A 133 -22.70 -7.63 1.57
N ALA A 134 -21.95 -8.64 1.08
CA ALA A 134 -21.20 -8.53 -0.17
C ALA A 134 -22.10 -8.19 -1.37
N GLU A 135 -23.22 -8.90 -1.57
CA GLU A 135 -24.11 -8.63 -2.71
C GLU A 135 -24.82 -7.28 -2.60
N ARG A 136 -25.18 -6.85 -1.39
CA ARG A 136 -25.79 -5.53 -1.15
C ARG A 136 -24.79 -4.43 -1.49
N THR A 137 -23.52 -4.59 -1.08
CA THR A 137 -22.42 -3.67 -1.42
C THR A 137 -22.18 -3.63 -2.93
N CYS A 138 -22.20 -4.78 -3.61
CA CYS A 138 -22.09 -4.82 -5.07
C CYS A 138 -23.27 -4.09 -5.76
N GLY A 139 -24.46 -4.21 -5.22
CA GLY A 139 -25.65 -3.44 -5.66
C GLY A 139 -25.46 -1.93 -5.49
N LEU A 140 -24.91 -1.49 -4.35
CA LEU A 140 -24.54 -0.10 -4.09
C LEU A 140 -23.53 0.42 -5.13
N LEU A 141 -22.46 -0.30 -5.40
CA LEU A 141 -21.46 0.13 -6.39
C LEU A 141 -22.03 0.25 -7.81
N ARG A 142 -22.99 -0.63 -8.18
CA ARG A 142 -23.68 -0.52 -9.47
C ARG A 142 -24.53 0.76 -9.54
N LYS A 143 -25.17 1.19 -8.46
CA LYS A 143 -25.89 2.48 -8.40
C LYS A 143 -24.94 3.67 -8.57
N LEU A 144 -23.69 3.56 -8.08
CA LEU A 144 -22.66 4.57 -8.26
C LEU A 144 -22.00 4.53 -9.67
N GLY A 145 -22.54 3.73 -10.61
CA GLY A 145 -22.06 3.68 -12.00
C GLY A 145 -20.87 2.75 -12.21
N TYR A 146 -20.64 1.80 -11.30
CA TYR A 146 -19.61 0.79 -11.43
C TYR A 146 -20.14 -0.52 -11.99
N VAL A 147 -19.34 -1.21 -12.78
CA VAL A 147 -19.64 -2.54 -13.29
C VAL A 147 -18.61 -3.54 -12.76
N GLU A 148 -19.05 -4.74 -12.43
CA GLU A 148 -18.15 -5.80 -12.02
C GLU A 148 -17.33 -6.27 -13.22
N ALA A 149 -16.00 -6.16 -13.11
CA ALA A 149 -15.07 -6.54 -14.17
C ALA A 149 -14.69 -8.03 -14.08
N PHE A 150 -14.37 -8.48 -12.88
CA PHE A 150 -14.08 -9.89 -12.59
C PHE A 150 -14.11 -10.16 -11.08
N ALA A 151 -14.28 -11.44 -10.73
CA ALA A 151 -14.12 -11.94 -9.37
C ALA A 151 -12.84 -12.72 -9.24
N HIS A 152 -12.06 -12.45 -8.21
CA HIS A 152 -10.87 -13.20 -7.81
C HIS A 152 -11.14 -13.88 -6.48
N TRP A 153 -10.34 -14.89 -6.11
CA TRP A 153 -10.52 -15.59 -4.84
C TRP A 153 -10.39 -14.72 -3.58
N LYS A 154 -9.77 -13.53 -3.71
CA LYS A 154 -9.59 -12.56 -2.61
C LYS A 154 -10.66 -11.46 -2.60
N HIS A 155 -11.12 -11.03 -3.75
CA HIS A 155 -11.96 -9.83 -3.92
C HIS A 155 -12.71 -9.84 -5.24
N ARG A 156 -13.72 -9.00 -5.32
CA ARG A 156 -14.45 -8.66 -6.56
C ARG A 156 -14.00 -7.28 -7.01
N VAL A 157 -13.69 -7.14 -8.29
CA VAL A 157 -13.17 -5.90 -8.88
C VAL A 157 -14.26 -5.19 -9.66
N PHE A 158 -14.47 -3.93 -9.35
CA PHE A 158 -15.40 -3.04 -9.99
C PHE A 158 -14.66 -1.93 -10.72
N LYS A 159 -15.13 -1.59 -11.94
CA LYS A 159 -14.60 -0.51 -12.76
C LYS A 159 -15.70 0.48 -13.08
N PRO A 160 -15.40 1.77 -13.33
CA PRO A 160 -16.38 2.69 -13.87
C PRO A 160 -16.98 2.13 -15.16
N ALA A 161 -18.32 2.27 -15.33
CA ALA A 161 -19.03 1.80 -16.52
C ALA A 161 -18.54 2.49 -17.81
N HIS A 162 -18.09 3.74 -17.68
CA HIS A 162 -17.47 4.51 -18.74
C HIS A 162 -16.02 4.75 -18.41
N ASP A 163 -15.13 4.03 -19.07
CA ASP A 163 -13.70 4.05 -18.85
C ASP A 163 -12.99 4.45 -20.15
N SER A 164 -12.01 5.34 -20.04
CA SER A 164 -11.13 5.72 -21.13
C SER A 164 -9.70 5.41 -20.76
N PRO A 165 -8.97 4.61 -21.55
CA PRO A 165 -7.59 4.30 -21.25
C PRO A 165 -6.75 5.57 -21.30
N VAL A 166 -5.92 5.74 -20.26
CA VAL A 166 -4.94 6.82 -20.19
C VAL A 166 -3.57 6.25 -20.50
N ALA A 167 -2.91 6.81 -21.53
CA ALA A 167 -1.55 6.45 -21.90
C ALA A 167 -0.55 7.40 -21.23
N GLY A 168 0.54 6.86 -20.69
CA GLY A 168 1.61 7.66 -20.09
C GLY A 168 2.43 6.86 -19.10
N LEU A 169 3.54 7.45 -18.66
CA LEU A 169 4.36 6.90 -17.58
C LEU A 169 3.85 7.44 -16.24
N GLY A 170 3.36 6.56 -15.40
CA GLY A 170 3.00 6.88 -14.02
C GLY A 170 1.55 7.27 -13.80
N GLU A 171 1.34 8.06 -12.75
CA GLU A 171 0.00 8.47 -12.35
C GLU A 171 -0.56 9.53 -13.30
N HIS A 172 -1.84 9.44 -13.58
CA HIS A 172 -2.58 10.44 -14.33
C HIS A 172 -3.92 10.73 -13.65
N ARG A 173 -4.32 11.99 -13.59
CA ARG A 173 -5.56 12.44 -12.93
C ARG A 173 -6.82 11.74 -13.43
N ASP A 174 -6.88 11.43 -14.72
CA ASP A 174 -8.04 10.81 -15.38
C ASP A 174 -8.00 9.28 -15.38
N THR A 175 -6.92 8.66 -14.84
CA THR A 175 -6.90 7.20 -14.68
C THR A 175 -8.13 6.75 -13.88
N PRO A 176 -8.88 5.77 -14.37
CA PRO A 176 -10.04 5.22 -13.67
C PRO A 176 -9.70 4.78 -12.24
N ILE A 177 -10.64 4.98 -11.32
CA ILE A 177 -10.52 4.52 -9.95
C ILE A 177 -11.29 3.21 -9.86
N ASN A 178 -10.58 2.10 -9.71
CA ASN A 178 -11.21 0.80 -9.48
C ASN A 178 -11.58 0.65 -8.02
N ILE A 179 -12.55 -0.23 -7.73
CA ILE A 179 -12.95 -0.58 -6.37
C ILE A 179 -12.84 -2.09 -6.22
N GLU A 180 -12.17 -2.54 -5.15
CA GLU A 180 -12.04 -3.94 -4.78
C GLU A 180 -12.87 -4.22 -3.53
N VAL A 181 -13.85 -5.10 -3.64
CA VAL A 181 -14.69 -5.55 -2.51
C VAL A 181 -14.13 -6.85 -1.96
N HIS A 182 -13.68 -6.80 -0.73
CA HIS A 182 -13.14 -7.93 0.04
C HIS A 182 -14.15 -8.36 1.09
N THR A 183 -14.29 -9.66 1.31
CA THR A 183 -14.97 -10.22 2.48
C THR A 183 -14.01 -10.86 3.45
N ARG A 184 -12.75 -11.06 3.01
CA ARG A 184 -11.67 -11.62 3.83
C ARG A 184 -10.34 -10.93 3.58
N ILE A 185 -9.57 -10.78 4.64
CA ILE A 185 -8.19 -10.30 4.59
C ILE A 185 -7.26 -11.48 4.85
N GLN A 186 -6.87 -12.15 3.77
CA GLN A 186 -6.08 -13.36 3.84
C GLN A 186 -4.96 -13.40 2.80
N GLU A 187 -3.85 -14.07 3.14
CA GLU A 187 -2.73 -14.32 2.25
C GLU A 187 -2.30 -15.79 2.29
N ARG A 188 -2.02 -16.34 1.12
CA ARG A 188 -1.39 -17.67 1.00
C ARG A 188 0.12 -17.49 1.05
N LEU A 189 0.71 -17.71 2.21
CA LEU A 189 2.15 -17.60 2.42
C LEU A 189 2.83 -18.97 2.31
N PRO A 190 4.18 -19.03 2.24
CA PRO A 190 4.90 -20.30 1.99
C PRO A 190 4.64 -21.40 3.00
N ILE A 191 4.33 -21.07 4.27
CA ILE A 191 4.14 -22.04 5.34
C ILE A 191 2.66 -22.34 5.56
N ALA A 192 1.81 -21.29 5.55
CA ALA A 192 0.38 -21.42 5.83
C ALA A 192 -0.41 -20.29 5.15
N ALA A 193 -1.70 -20.50 4.96
CA ALA A 193 -2.63 -19.40 4.72
C ALA A 193 -2.84 -18.65 6.05
N VAL A 194 -2.84 -17.32 5.99
CA VAL A 194 -3.04 -16.45 7.15
C VAL A 194 -4.27 -15.59 6.87
N ASP A 195 -5.24 -15.60 7.79
CA ASP A 195 -6.45 -14.79 7.74
C ASP A 195 -6.50 -13.90 8.99
N ILE A 196 -6.66 -12.59 8.78
CA ILE A 196 -6.73 -11.59 9.85
C ILE A 196 -8.06 -10.81 9.80
N THR A 197 -9.05 -11.27 9.06
CA THR A 197 -10.32 -10.56 8.84
C THR A 197 -10.97 -10.11 10.15
N GLY A 198 -11.06 -11.00 11.13
CA GLY A 198 -11.65 -10.71 12.44
C GLY A 198 -10.92 -9.64 13.26
N ARG A 199 -9.71 -9.21 12.86
CA ARG A 199 -8.95 -8.13 13.50
C ARG A 199 -9.16 -6.78 12.84
N ILE A 200 -9.60 -6.80 11.58
CA ILE A 200 -9.75 -5.60 10.75
C ILE A 200 -11.16 -5.04 10.87
N PHE A 201 -12.15 -5.90 10.96
CA PHE A 201 -13.53 -5.47 11.12
C PHE A 201 -13.76 -5.01 12.58
N PRO A 202 -14.36 -3.83 12.82
CA PRO A 202 -14.65 -3.36 14.18
C PRO A 202 -15.64 -4.28 14.91
N ALA A 203 -15.50 -4.40 16.23
CA ALA A 203 -16.41 -5.22 17.05
C ALA A 203 -17.84 -4.66 17.04
N GLU A 204 -17.95 -3.33 17.06
CA GLU A 204 -19.23 -2.60 17.01
C GLU A 204 -19.26 -1.72 15.76
N PRO A 205 -19.55 -2.30 14.58
CA PRO A 205 -19.59 -1.54 13.33
C PRO A 205 -20.86 -0.68 13.28
N HIS A 206 -20.75 0.49 12.65
CA HIS A 206 -21.89 1.35 12.35
C HIS A 206 -22.15 1.43 10.84
N PRO A 207 -23.34 1.80 10.39
CA PRO A 207 -23.63 2.06 8.99
C PRO A 207 -22.70 3.14 8.42
N GLY A 208 -22.18 2.93 7.20
CA GLY A 208 -21.21 3.79 6.54
C GLY A 208 -19.79 3.29 6.67
N LEU A 209 -18.82 4.19 6.47
CA LEU A 209 -17.40 3.88 6.54
C LEU A 209 -16.92 3.80 7.99
N ASN A 210 -16.21 2.74 8.31
CA ASN A 210 -15.68 2.45 9.64
C ASN A 210 -14.16 2.49 9.63
N PRO A 211 -13.50 3.05 10.66
CA PRO A 211 -12.04 2.97 10.79
C PRO A 211 -11.60 1.56 11.19
N TYR A 212 -10.31 1.28 11.05
CA TYR A 212 -9.69 0.13 11.71
C TYR A 212 -9.84 0.24 13.22
N PRO A 213 -9.97 -0.90 13.95
CA PRO A 213 -10.09 -0.89 15.41
C PRO A 213 -8.90 -0.24 16.14
N SER A 214 -7.70 -0.27 15.53
CA SER A 214 -6.50 0.34 16.08
C SER A 214 -5.41 0.49 15.00
N ASN A 215 -4.36 1.28 15.30
CA ASN A 215 -3.15 1.32 14.48
C ASN A 215 -2.47 -0.04 14.39
N GLY A 216 -2.55 -0.86 15.43
CA GLY A 216 -2.03 -2.22 15.43
C GLY A 216 -2.77 -3.13 14.43
N ALA A 217 -4.09 -3.01 14.31
CA ALA A 217 -4.88 -3.74 13.33
C ALA A 217 -4.50 -3.32 11.89
N LEU A 218 -4.35 -2.02 11.63
CA LEU A 218 -3.88 -1.52 10.34
C LEU A 218 -2.46 -2.00 10.04
N MET A 219 -1.55 -1.96 11.02
CA MET A 219 -0.19 -2.49 10.86
C MET A 219 -0.18 -3.98 10.53
N ASN A 220 -1.01 -4.80 11.19
CA ASN A 220 -1.19 -6.21 10.83
C ASN A 220 -1.53 -6.38 9.35
N HIS A 221 -2.50 -5.59 8.85
CA HIS A 221 -2.90 -5.67 7.45
C HIS A 221 -1.76 -5.25 6.50
N LEU A 222 -1.10 -4.12 6.76
CA LEU A 222 0.01 -3.66 5.91
C LEU A 222 1.15 -4.69 5.87
N LEU A 223 1.49 -5.30 6.99
CA LEU A 223 2.53 -6.31 7.08
C LEU A 223 2.14 -7.61 6.36
N LEU A 224 0.89 -8.08 6.52
CA LEU A 224 0.42 -9.27 5.82
C LEU A 224 0.39 -9.06 4.31
N HIS A 225 -0.11 -7.91 3.87
CA HIS A 225 -0.11 -7.51 2.47
C HIS A 225 1.33 -7.43 1.91
N ALA A 226 2.26 -6.83 2.65
CA ALA A 226 3.67 -6.76 2.25
C ALA A 226 4.31 -8.16 2.17
N ALA A 227 4.01 -9.07 3.10
CA ALA A 227 4.48 -10.45 3.06
C ALA A 227 3.97 -11.20 1.81
N GLY A 228 2.69 -11.03 1.46
CA GLY A 228 2.11 -11.54 0.22
C GLY A 228 2.81 -10.99 -1.02
N ASN A 229 3.11 -9.69 -1.03
CA ASN A 229 3.84 -9.03 -2.12
C ASN A 229 5.31 -9.46 -2.21
N ILE A 230 5.99 -9.75 -1.10
CA ILE A 230 7.34 -10.36 -1.12
C ILE A 230 7.27 -11.72 -1.84
N ARG A 231 6.31 -12.57 -1.48
CA ARG A 231 6.12 -13.89 -2.10
C ARG A 231 5.85 -13.78 -3.59
N SER A 232 4.99 -12.86 -4.02
CA SER A 232 4.62 -12.64 -5.43
C SER A 232 5.62 -11.77 -6.20
N ARG A 233 6.70 -11.29 -5.56
CA ARG A 233 7.71 -10.38 -6.13
C ARG A 233 7.13 -9.05 -6.64
N SER A 234 6.09 -8.57 -5.99
CA SER A 234 5.39 -7.31 -6.31
C SER A 234 5.50 -6.25 -5.19
N LEU A 235 6.39 -6.47 -4.22
CA LEU A 235 6.62 -5.49 -3.16
C LEU A 235 7.11 -4.16 -3.73
N ARG A 236 6.49 -3.06 -3.30
CA ARG A 236 6.85 -1.70 -3.70
C ARG A 236 7.51 -0.95 -2.54
N LEU A 237 8.34 0.03 -2.86
CA LEU A 237 8.90 0.94 -1.84
C LEU A 237 7.80 1.69 -1.09
N LEU A 238 6.70 2.00 -1.75
CA LEU A 238 5.52 2.61 -1.11
C LEU A 238 5.02 1.79 0.07
N HIS A 239 4.97 0.46 -0.03
CA HIS A 239 4.54 -0.41 1.07
C HIS A 239 5.47 -0.31 2.28
N LEU A 240 6.78 -0.20 2.05
CA LEU A 240 7.76 -0.02 3.13
C LEU A 240 7.62 1.36 3.77
N ASN A 241 7.36 2.39 2.97
CA ASN A 241 7.11 3.74 3.46
C ASN A 241 5.81 3.81 4.28
N ASP A 242 4.72 3.17 3.83
CA ASP A 242 3.46 3.06 4.57
C ASP A 242 3.69 2.48 5.98
N ILE A 243 4.39 1.35 6.05
CA ILE A 243 4.73 0.67 7.31
C ILE A 243 5.62 1.57 8.18
N SER A 244 6.63 2.20 7.58
CA SER A 244 7.55 3.11 8.30
C SER A 244 6.81 4.28 8.92
N LEU A 245 5.95 4.97 8.17
CA LEU A 245 5.18 6.10 8.67
C LEU A 245 4.18 5.70 9.76
N LEU A 246 3.44 4.61 9.57
CA LEU A 246 2.53 4.12 10.60
C LEU A 246 3.28 3.73 11.87
N ALA A 247 4.46 3.11 11.74
CA ALA A 247 5.28 2.70 12.88
C ALA A 247 5.67 3.88 13.78
N THR A 248 5.83 5.10 13.24
CA THR A 248 6.11 6.30 14.04
C THR A 248 4.96 6.73 14.96
N ARG A 249 3.74 6.24 14.69
CA ARG A 249 2.55 6.55 15.48
C ARG A 249 2.12 5.41 16.39
N MET A 250 2.82 4.27 16.33
CA MET A 250 2.47 3.10 17.14
C MET A 250 2.98 3.20 18.56
N THR A 251 2.10 2.90 19.50
CA THR A 251 2.42 2.68 20.90
C THR A 251 2.89 1.24 21.15
N ALA A 252 3.42 0.95 22.34
CA ALA A 252 3.73 -0.43 22.74
C ALA A 252 2.49 -1.34 22.71
N ARG A 253 1.30 -0.80 23.04
CA ARG A 253 0.04 -1.53 22.95
C ARG A 253 -0.31 -1.88 21.51
N ASP A 254 -0.14 -0.94 20.56
CA ASP A 254 -0.39 -1.21 19.14
C ASP A 254 0.53 -2.31 18.60
N TRP A 255 1.81 -2.31 19.00
CA TRP A 255 2.73 -3.39 18.62
C TRP A 255 2.34 -4.75 19.19
N ASN A 256 1.77 -4.80 20.39
CA ASN A 256 1.32 -6.06 20.99
C ASN A 256 0.15 -6.69 20.22
N VAL A 257 -0.67 -5.90 19.53
CA VAL A 257 -1.76 -6.40 18.66
C VAL A 257 -1.26 -7.37 17.59
N LEU A 258 0.03 -7.33 17.21
CA LEU A 258 0.63 -8.35 16.31
C LEU A 258 0.50 -9.77 16.88
N TRP A 259 0.52 -9.95 18.20
CA TRP A 259 0.44 -11.24 18.88
C TRP A 259 -0.94 -11.56 19.47
N ASP A 260 -1.84 -10.57 19.53
CA ASP A 260 -3.16 -10.76 20.10
C ASP A 260 -4.00 -11.67 19.18
N ALA A 261 -4.60 -12.71 19.78
CA ALA A 261 -5.60 -13.58 19.15
C ALA A 261 -5.16 -14.31 17.86
N HIS A 262 -3.94 -14.84 17.81
CA HIS A 262 -3.59 -15.83 16.78
C HIS A 262 -4.07 -17.22 17.20
N ALA A 263 -5.21 -17.66 16.68
CA ALA A 263 -5.55 -19.08 16.66
C ALA A 263 -4.49 -19.89 15.88
N ASP A 264 -3.76 -19.25 14.99
CA ASP A 264 -2.84 -19.85 14.02
C ASP A 264 -1.34 -19.66 14.37
N GLY A 265 -1.01 -19.23 15.59
CA GLY A 265 0.38 -19.08 16.05
C GLY A 265 0.98 -17.68 15.90
N ALA A 266 2.29 -17.58 16.07
CA ALA A 266 3.01 -16.32 16.06
C ALA A 266 3.02 -15.63 14.68
N PRO A 267 3.09 -14.28 14.61
CA PRO A 267 3.05 -13.51 13.37
C PRO A 267 4.40 -13.54 12.61
N TRP A 268 4.94 -14.73 12.36
CA TRP A 268 6.22 -14.93 11.69
C TRP A 268 6.34 -14.22 10.33
N TRP A 269 5.22 -14.06 9.65
CA TRP A 269 5.12 -13.41 8.35
C TRP A 269 5.41 -11.90 8.40
N ALA A 270 5.32 -11.29 9.56
CA ALA A 270 5.62 -9.87 9.75
C ALA A 270 7.13 -9.58 9.76
N LEU A 271 7.97 -10.58 10.01
CA LEU A 271 9.42 -10.40 10.10
C LEU A 271 10.06 -9.92 8.79
N PRO A 272 9.85 -10.55 7.62
CA PRO A 272 10.50 -10.12 6.38
C PRO A 272 10.21 -8.65 5.99
N PRO A 273 8.96 -8.17 5.96
CA PRO A 273 8.70 -6.77 5.63
C PRO A 273 9.28 -5.80 6.68
N LEU A 274 9.25 -6.11 8.00
CA LEU A 274 9.84 -5.26 9.02
C LEU A 274 11.37 -5.22 8.95
N TRP A 275 12.02 -6.31 8.52
CA TRP A 275 13.45 -6.29 8.23
C TRP A 275 13.81 -5.36 7.08
N LEU A 276 13.02 -5.36 6.01
CA LEU A 276 13.21 -4.44 4.89
C LEU A 276 12.98 -2.98 5.32
N VAL A 277 11.96 -2.74 6.15
CA VAL A 277 11.74 -1.40 6.74
C VAL A 277 12.95 -0.99 7.56
N GLN A 278 13.46 -1.84 8.46
CA GLN A 278 14.62 -1.53 9.29
C GLN A 278 15.90 -1.30 8.48
N ARG A 279 16.05 -1.96 7.33
CA ARG A 279 17.20 -1.78 6.42
C ARG A 279 17.28 -0.35 5.90
N TYR A 280 16.15 0.22 5.47
CA TYR A 280 16.09 1.56 4.88
C TYR A 280 15.76 2.63 5.92
N TYR A 281 14.73 2.44 6.73
CA TYR A 281 14.22 3.37 7.74
C TYR A 281 14.70 2.98 9.13
N ARG A 282 15.97 3.28 9.44
CA ARG A 282 16.60 2.89 10.70
C ARG A 282 15.84 3.44 11.90
N ASN A 283 15.78 2.65 12.98
CA ASN A 283 15.16 3.00 14.27
C ASN A 283 13.64 3.26 14.24
N THR A 284 12.96 2.90 13.16
CA THR A 284 11.50 3.04 13.05
C THR A 284 10.77 1.92 13.78
N VAL A 285 11.34 0.71 13.76
CA VAL A 285 10.75 -0.47 14.42
C VAL A 285 11.47 -0.74 15.73
N PRO A 286 10.75 -0.89 16.88
CA PRO A 286 11.37 -1.20 18.17
C PRO A 286 12.16 -2.51 18.10
N GLN A 287 13.37 -2.51 18.65
CA GLN A 287 14.24 -3.70 18.65
C GLN A 287 13.62 -4.89 19.39
N ALA A 288 12.82 -4.63 20.44
CA ALA A 288 12.09 -5.66 21.16
C ALA A 288 11.10 -6.41 20.28
N VAL A 289 10.39 -5.69 19.39
CA VAL A 289 9.46 -6.26 18.40
C VAL A 289 10.20 -7.17 17.42
N LEU A 290 11.30 -6.69 16.83
CA LEU A 290 12.11 -7.49 15.91
C LEU A 290 12.71 -8.73 16.58
N LYS A 291 13.20 -8.60 17.82
CA LYS A 291 13.74 -9.73 18.60
C LYS A 291 12.67 -10.78 18.86
N ARG A 292 11.47 -10.38 19.27
CA ARG A 292 10.34 -11.29 19.51
C ARG A 292 9.91 -11.99 18.23
N LEU A 293 9.68 -11.25 17.13
CA LEU A 293 9.35 -11.83 15.82
C LEU A 293 10.41 -12.81 15.32
N ARG A 294 11.68 -12.51 15.55
CA ARG A 294 12.77 -13.41 15.17
C ARG A 294 12.77 -14.70 15.99
N ALA A 295 12.43 -14.64 17.28
CA ALA A 295 12.28 -15.83 18.10
C ALA A 295 11.12 -16.71 17.62
N ASP A 296 10.01 -16.09 17.23
CA ASP A 296 8.79 -16.74 16.77
C ASP A 296 8.86 -17.24 15.32
N CYS A 297 9.83 -16.74 14.53
CA CYS A 297 9.96 -17.10 13.12
C CYS A 297 10.59 -18.48 12.94
N PRO A 298 10.03 -19.35 12.08
CA PRO A 298 10.62 -20.64 11.73
C PRO A 298 12.06 -20.51 11.21
N ILE A 299 12.93 -21.46 11.58
CA ILE A 299 14.38 -21.41 11.31
C ILE A 299 14.68 -21.19 9.82
N LEU A 300 13.99 -21.89 8.92
CA LEU A 300 14.18 -21.76 7.47
C LEU A 300 13.92 -20.34 6.98
N LEU A 301 12.86 -19.69 7.47
CA LEU A 301 12.55 -18.30 7.09
C LEU A 301 13.54 -17.30 7.71
N ARG A 302 14.06 -17.57 8.91
CA ARG A 302 15.10 -16.74 9.52
C ARG A 302 16.39 -16.72 8.70
N LEU A 303 16.73 -17.83 8.04
CA LEU A 303 17.91 -17.93 7.18
C LEU A 303 17.72 -17.22 5.84
N LEU A 304 16.50 -17.27 5.29
CA LEU A 304 16.17 -16.61 4.02
C LEU A 304 15.95 -15.08 4.15
N SER A 305 15.72 -14.60 5.37
CA SER A 305 15.46 -13.18 5.67
C SER A 305 16.75 -12.40 6.02
N ARG A 306 17.92 -12.99 5.91
CA ARG A 306 19.23 -12.35 6.08
C ARG A 306 19.74 -11.84 4.74
#